data_c5b835b373e3eb50b59fd3b69d3677fc
#
_entry.id   c5b835b373e3eb50b59fd3b69d3677fc
#
_cell.length_a   1.000
_cell.length_b   1.000
_cell.length_c   1.000
_cell.angle_alpha   90.00
_cell.angle_beta   90.00
_cell.angle_gamma   90.00
#
_symmetry.space_group_name_H-M   'P 1'
#
loop_
_entity.id
_entity.type
_entity.pdbx_description
1 polymer ?
#
loop_
_entity_poly.entity_id
_entity_poly.type
_entity_poly.pdbx_seq_one_letter_code
_entity_poly.pdbx_strand_id
1 'polypeptide(L)'
;VGNISWYGDARMRYQHNYSASTKKTADKYTGRIRINAKADVNENTYVRGRLTTGNVDLKNNSSADVRMDRLIVHHQFGDNVGLTLGRYDVAFGQQLTWLYGNGFDGAEAQFSFDKVNVQAGFGQFSDGPTSGIQEQDTFYAKAQADMNVAQLGLDYYKTNTSNKAQQTEVYGANL
;
A
#
# COMPACT_ATOMS: atom_id res chain seq x y z
N VAL A 1 9.86 -7.64 -24.91
CA VAL A 1 9.10 -7.79 -23.66
C VAL A 1 9.40 -9.16 -23.12
N GLY A 2 10.02 -9.23 -21.94
CA GLY A 2 10.33 -10.48 -21.26
C GLY A 2 9.07 -11.22 -20.78
N ASN A 3 9.25 -12.15 -19.86
CA ASN A 3 8.18 -12.98 -19.36
C ASN A 3 7.10 -12.15 -18.63
N ILE A 4 5.86 -12.48 -18.93
CA ILE A 4 4.71 -11.96 -18.17
C ILE A 4 4.27 -13.03 -17.19
N SER A 5 4.25 -12.69 -15.91
CA SER A 5 3.73 -13.54 -14.85
C SER A 5 2.39 -13.01 -14.32
N TRP A 6 1.46 -13.94 -14.10
CA TRP A 6 0.13 -13.66 -13.60
C TRP A 6 -0.03 -14.30 -12.23
N TYR A 7 -0.59 -13.56 -11.29
CA TYR A 7 -0.93 -14.07 -9.96
C TYR A 7 -2.08 -13.28 -9.38
N GLY A 8 -2.73 -13.81 -8.38
CA GLY A 8 -3.87 -13.11 -7.80
C GLY A 8 -4.39 -13.80 -6.56
N ASP A 9 -5.45 -13.23 -6.02
CA ASP A 9 -6.19 -13.74 -4.89
C ASP A 9 -7.69 -13.52 -5.04
N ALA A 10 -8.45 -14.40 -4.41
CA ALA A 10 -9.88 -14.23 -4.20
C ALA A 10 -10.18 -14.31 -2.70
N ARG A 11 -11.10 -13.48 -2.24
CA ARG A 11 -11.54 -13.47 -0.84
C ARG A 11 -13.05 -13.44 -0.77
N MET A 12 -13.61 -14.31 0.06
CA MET A 12 -15.00 -14.26 0.49
C MET A 12 -15.03 -13.98 1.99
N ARG A 13 -15.89 -13.08 2.42
CA ARG A 13 -16.04 -12.71 3.83
C ARG A 13 -17.51 -12.65 4.21
N TYR A 14 -17.85 -13.32 5.28
CA TYR A 14 -19.10 -13.15 6.00
C TYR A 14 -18.85 -12.32 7.26
N GLN A 15 -19.69 -11.33 7.51
CA GLN A 15 -19.65 -10.50 8.70
C GLN A 15 -21.05 -10.45 9.29
N HIS A 16 -21.13 -10.80 10.57
CA HIS A 16 -22.34 -10.66 11.37
C HIS A 16 -22.11 -9.51 12.35
N ASN A 17 -22.86 -8.44 12.19
CA ASN A 17 -22.74 -7.25 13.05
C ASN A 17 -24.02 -7.12 13.89
N TYR A 18 -23.87 -7.06 15.19
CA TYR A 18 -24.92 -6.74 16.13
C TYR A 18 -24.73 -5.34 16.69
N SER A 19 -25.73 -4.47 16.52
CA SER A 19 -25.72 -3.14 17.11
C SER A 19 -26.56 -3.15 18.38
N ALA A 20 -25.88 -2.98 19.53
CA ALA A 20 -26.54 -2.95 20.83
C ALA A 20 -27.45 -1.72 21.00
N SER A 21 -27.10 -0.60 20.35
CA SER A 21 -27.89 0.64 20.43
C SER A 21 -29.20 0.57 19.67
N THR A 22 -29.24 -0.14 18.56
CA THR A 22 -30.44 -0.29 17.70
C THR A 22 -31.11 -1.64 17.84
N LYS A 23 -30.50 -2.58 18.57
CA LYS A 23 -30.91 -4.00 18.70
C LYS A 23 -31.13 -4.67 17.33
N LYS A 24 -30.37 -4.26 16.31
CA LYS A 24 -30.46 -4.80 14.95
C LYS A 24 -29.23 -5.62 14.63
N THR A 25 -29.46 -6.71 13.93
CA THR A 25 -28.41 -7.52 13.29
C THR A 25 -28.30 -7.16 11.83
N ALA A 26 -27.07 -7.10 11.32
CA ALA A 26 -26.80 -6.91 9.91
C ALA A 26 -25.76 -7.93 9.46
N ASP A 27 -26.15 -8.73 8.45
CA ASP A 27 -25.27 -9.70 7.83
C ASP A 27 -24.75 -9.15 6.50
N LYS A 28 -23.45 -9.23 6.31
CA LYS A 28 -22.79 -8.78 5.11
C LYS A 28 -21.96 -9.91 4.50
N TYR A 29 -22.23 -10.21 3.24
CA TYR A 29 -21.42 -11.08 2.42
C TYR A 29 -20.64 -10.25 1.41
N THR A 30 -19.32 -10.35 1.42
CA THR A 30 -18.49 -9.64 0.46
C THR A 30 -17.55 -10.59 -0.24
N GLY A 31 -17.38 -10.38 -1.54
CA GLY A 31 -16.38 -11.04 -2.37
C GLY A 31 -15.41 -10.04 -2.97
N ARG A 32 -14.18 -10.46 -3.23
CA ARG A 32 -13.18 -9.68 -3.94
C ARG A 32 -12.28 -10.58 -4.75
N ILE A 33 -11.98 -10.18 -5.98
CA ILE A 33 -10.98 -10.81 -6.84
C ILE A 33 -9.94 -9.75 -7.19
N ARG A 34 -8.66 -10.13 -7.14
CA ARG A 34 -7.53 -9.32 -7.60
C ARG A 34 -6.68 -10.15 -8.53
N ILE A 35 -6.30 -9.55 -9.66
CA ILE A 35 -5.41 -10.15 -10.66
C ILE A 35 -4.25 -9.21 -10.90
N ASN A 36 -3.03 -9.69 -10.74
CA ASN A 36 -1.80 -8.97 -11.03
C ASN A 36 -1.17 -9.51 -12.31
N ALA A 37 -0.63 -8.60 -13.09
CA ALA A 37 0.27 -8.90 -14.20
C ALA A 37 1.60 -8.20 -13.94
N LYS A 38 2.69 -8.94 -13.97
CA LYS A 38 4.06 -8.41 -13.91
C LYS A 38 4.77 -8.75 -15.21
N ALA A 39 5.26 -7.74 -15.91
CA ALA A 39 6.05 -7.87 -17.13
C ALA A 39 7.47 -7.39 -16.87
N ASP A 40 8.46 -8.24 -17.09
CA ASP A 40 9.87 -7.86 -17.06
C ASP A 40 10.23 -7.22 -18.40
N VAL A 41 10.58 -5.93 -18.37
CA VAL A 41 10.98 -5.17 -19.56
C VAL A 41 12.43 -5.51 -19.94
N ASN A 42 13.29 -5.60 -18.93
CA ASN A 42 14.67 -6.06 -19.02
C ASN A 42 15.11 -6.58 -17.63
N GLU A 43 16.40 -6.93 -17.48
CA GLU A 43 16.94 -7.49 -16.23
C GLU A 43 16.76 -6.57 -15.01
N ASN A 44 16.68 -5.28 -15.22
CA ASN A 44 16.63 -4.27 -14.14
C ASN A 44 15.28 -3.55 -14.05
N THR A 45 14.36 -3.81 -14.99
CA THR A 45 13.11 -3.04 -15.05
C THR A 45 11.91 -3.97 -15.20
N TYR A 46 10.91 -3.76 -14.36
CA TYR A 46 9.60 -4.41 -14.52
C TYR A 46 8.45 -3.42 -14.40
N VAL A 47 7.34 -3.79 -14.99
CA VAL A 47 6.04 -3.12 -14.85
C VAL A 47 5.07 -4.10 -14.19
N ARG A 48 4.30 -3.63 -13.23
CA ARG A 48 3.24 -4.43 -12.60
C ARG A 48 1.94 -3.64 -12.56
N GLY A 49 0.85 -4.28 -12.99
CA GLY A 49 -0.50 -3.78 -12.84
C GLY A 49 -1.36 -4.73 -12.01
N ARG A 50 -2.36 -4.21 -11.29
CA ARG A 50 -3.35 -5.00 -10.57
C ARG A 50 -4.76 -4.52 -10.89
N LEU A 51 -5.61 -5.46 -11.30
CA LEU A 51 -7.05 -5.26 -11.42
C LEU A 51 -7.75 -5.81 -10.18
N THR A 52 -8.76 -5.13 -9.71
CA THR A 52 -9.57 -5.53 -8.56
C THR A 52 -11.05 -5.24 -8.78
N THR A 53 -11.90 -6.11 -8.27
CA THR A 53 -13.35 -5.84 -8.16
C THR A 53 -13.69 -4.97 -6.94
N GLY A 54 -12.70 -4.72 -6.04
CA GLY A 54 -13.02 -4.20 -4.72
C GLY A 54 -13.82 -5.21 -3.88
N ASN A 55 -14.40 -4.76 -2.79
CA ASN A 55 -15.30 -5.60 -1.98
C ASN A 55 -16.73 -5.46 -2.51
N VAL A 56 -17.21 -6.47 -3.21
CA VAL A 56 -18.56 -6.54 -3.79
C VAL A 56 -19.52 -7.14 -2.76
N ASP A 57 -20.65 -6.51 -2.53
CA ASP A 57 -21.71 -7.07 -1.69
C ASP A 57 -22.48 -8.14 -2.49
N LEU A 58 -22.25 -9.40 -2.13
CA LEU A 58 -22.85 -10.55 -2.82
C LEU A 58 -24.32 -10.77 -2.42
N LYS A 59 -24.80 -10.19 -1.32
CA LYS A 59 -26.18 -10.35 -0.86
C LYS A 59 -27.16 -9.50 -1.65
N ASN A 60 -26.73 -8.32 -2.11
CA ASN A 60 -27.62 -7.34 -2.73
C ASN A 60 -27.48 -7.26 -4.26
N ASN A 61 -26.90 -8.28 -4.91
CA ASN A 61 -26.68 -8.29 -6.36
C ASN A 61 -25.97 -7.01 -6.88
N SER A 62 -25.09 -6.43 -6.06
CA SER A 62 -24.36 -5.26 -6.50
C SER A 62 -23.40 -5.63 -7.64
N SER A 63 -23.38 -4.84 -8.68
CA SER A 63 -22.43 -4.99 -9.78
C SER A 63 -21.00 -4.82 -9.29
N ALA A 64 -20.09 -5.59 -9.84
CA ALA A 64 -18.67 -5.45 -9.60
C ALA A 64 -18.07 -4.50 -10.64
N ASP A 65 -17.52 -3.38 -10.20
CA ASP A 65 -16.71 -2.53 -11.05
C ASP A 65 -15.26 -2.99 -11.00
N VAL A 66 -14.74 -3.45 -12.13
CA VAL A 66 -13.33 -3.80 -12.26
C VAL A 66 -12.52 -2.54 -12.47
N ARG A 67 -11.56 -2.29 -11.60
CA ARG A 67 -10.68 -1.12 -11.68
C ARG A 67 -9.22 -1.51 -11.53
N MET A 68 -8.33 -0.71 -12.11
CA MET A 68 -6.90 -0.81 -11.87
C MET A 68 -6.56 -0.04 -10.59
N ASP A 69 -6.16 -0.73 -9.55
CA ASP A 69 -5.85 -0.12 -8.26
C ASP A 69 -4.35 -0.05 -7.94
N ARG A 70 -3.52 -0.70 -8.77
CA ARG A 70 -2.05 -0.60 -8.71
C ARG A 70 -1.49 -0.59 -10.12
N LEU A 71 -0.53 0.29 -10.36
CA LEU A 71 0.28 0.35 -11.57
C LEU A 71 1.63 0.94 -11.22
N ILE A 72 2.67 0.14 -11.34
CA ILE A 72 4.03 0.55 -11.00
C ILE A 72 5.01 0.23 -12.12
N VAL A 73 6.02 1.07 -12.21
CA VAL A 73 7.28 0.81 -12.91
C VAL A 73 8.38 0.81 -11.87
N HIS A 74 9.17 -0.25 -11.84
CA HIS A 74 10.35 -0.35 -10.97
C HIS A 74 11.61 -0.50 -11.83
N HIS A 75 12.64 0.24 -11.46
CA HIS A 75 13.97 0.13 -12.06
C HIS A 75 15.04 -0.01 -10.98
N GLN A 76 15.93 -0.96 -11.17
CA GLN A 76 17.06 -1.22 -10.28
C GLN A 76 18.33 -0.64 -10.87
N PHE A 77 18.95 0.28 -10.14
CA PHE A 77 20.24 0.88 -10.50
C PHE A 77 21.37 0.16 -9.75
N GLY A 78 21.95 -0.87 -10.36
CA GLY A 78 22.94 -1.72 -9.70
C GLY A 78 22.33 -2.51 -8.52
N ASP A 79 23.18 -2.89 -7.56
CA ASP A 79 22.78 -3.79 -6.48
C ASP A 79 22.10 -3.09 -5.31
N ASN A 80 22.31 -1.79 -5.15
CA ASN A 80 21.98 -1.08 -3.92
C ASN A 80 20.88 -0.02 -4.05
N VAL A 81 20.50 0.37 -5.26
CA VAL A 81 19.55 1.48 -5.48
C VAL A 81 18.41 1.03 -6.38
N GLY A 82 17.19 1.23 -5.93
CA GLY A 82 15.97 1.01 -6.70
C GLY A 82 15.11 2.26 -6.76
N LEU A 83 14.30 2.39 -7.80
CA LEU A 83 13.31 3.44 -7.97
C LEU A 83 11.97 2.82 -8.38
N THR A 84 10.91 3.15 -7.66
CA THR A 84 9.55 2.75 -7.98
C THR A 84 8.71 3.99 -8.26
N LEU A 85 7.99 3.98 -9.39
CA LEU A 85 7.08 5.05 -9.80
C LEU A 85 5.68 4.49 -9.98
N GLY A 86 4.68 5.27 -9.66
CA GLY A 86 3.27 4.96 -9.91
C GLY A 86 2.45 4.80 -8.64
N ARG A 87 1.44 3.91 -8.68
CA ARG A 87 0.59 3.59 -7.54
C ARG A 87 1.03 2.28 -6.92
N TYR A 88 1.69 2.36 -5.77
CA TYR A 88 2.23 1.23 -5.01
C TYR A 88 1.69 1.19 -3.58
N ASP A 89 1.95 0.11 -2.87
CA ASP A 89 1.55 -0.03 -1.47
C ASP A 89 2.61 0.55 -0.55
N VAL A 90 2.20 1.39 0.39
CA VAL A 90 3.04 1.87 1.50
C VAL A 90 2.43 1.43 2.82
N ALA A 91 3.24 0.80 3.67
CA ALA A 91 2.87 0.41 5.01
C ALA A 91 3.92 0.92 6.00
N PHE A 92 3.47 1.35 7.17
CA PHE A 92 4.31 1.80 8.27
C PHE A 92 4.17 0.84 9.45
N GLY A 93 5.29 0.52 10.11
CA GLY A 93 5.34 -0.50 11.16
C GLY A 93 5.49 -1.93 10.62
N GLN A 94 5.98 -2.86 11.44
CA GLN A 94 6.20 -4.25 11.00
C GLN A 94 4.97 -5.14 11.13
N GLN A 95 4.24 -5.08 12.21
CA GLN A 95 3.10 -5.96 12.46
C GLN A 95 1.83 -5.23 12.90
N LEU A 96 1.96 -4.03 13.40
CA LEU A 96 0.84 -3.16 13.72
C LEU A 96 0.70 -2.15 12.59
N THR A 97 0.10 -2.59 11.52
CA THR A 97 -0.31 -1.74 10.41
C THR A 97 -1.43 -0.81 10.84
N TRP A 98 -1.14 0.12 11.72
CA TRP A 98 -2.07 1.20 12.04
C TRP A 98 -2.13 2.26 10.92
N LEU A 99 -1.18 2.19 9.98
CA LEU A 99 -1.29 2.81 8.67
C LEU A 99 -1.13 1.71 7.63
N TYR A 100 -2.25 1.27 7.16
CA TYR A 100 -2.49 0.17 6.23
C TYR A 100 -1.63 0.26 4.96
N GLY A 101 -1.42 -0.88 4.30
CA GLY A 101 -0.90 -0.94 2.94
C GLY A 101 -1.83 -0.23 1.97
N ASN A 102 -1.84 1.08 2.04
CA ASN A 102 -2.66 1.94 1.19
C ASN A 102 -1.94 2.24 -0.12
N GLY A 103 -2.71 2.46 -1.15
CA GLY A 103 -2.17 2.96 -2.40
C GLY A 103 -1.53 4.32 -2.21
N PHE A 104 -0.34 4.49 -2.75
CA PHE A 104 0.40 5.73 -2.76
C PHE A 104 0.78 6.05 -4.21
N ASP A 105 0.38 7.22 -4.67
CA ASP A 105 0.68 7.71 -6.01
C ASP A 105 1.91 8.60 -5.94
N GLY A 106 3.03 8.12 -6.45
CA GLY A 106 4.27 8.89 -6.34
C GLY A 106 5.50 8.13 -6.80
N ALA A 107 6.61 8.49 -6.17
CA ALA A 107 7.92 7.93 -6.42
C ALA A 107 8.55 7.50 -5.09
N GLU A 108 9.19 6.34 -5.09
CA GLU A 108 9.95 5.81 -3.95
C GLU A 108 11.34 5.40 -4.41
N ALA A 109 12.35 5.90 -3.71
CA ALA A 109 13.73 5.43 -3.84
C ALA A 109 14.03 4.42 -2.72
N GLN A 110 14.66 3.31 -3.08
CA GLN A 110 15.11 2.26 -2.16
C GLN A 110 16.63 2.20 -2.16
N PHE A 111 17.19 2.10 -0.97
CA PHE A 111 18.63 1.96 -0.77
C PHE A 111 18.89 0.75 0.13
N SER A 112 19.72 -0.17 -0.33
CA SER A 112 20.07 -1.38 0.40
C SER A 112 21.58 -1.45 0.61
N PHE A 113 21.99 -1.43 1.87
CA PHE A 113 23.41 -1.48 2.26
C PHE A 113 23.58 -2.55 3.33
N ASP A 114 24.22 -3.66 2.98
CA ASP A 114 24.45 -4.78 3.89
C ASP A 114 23.20 -5.15 4.71
N LYS A 115 23.12 -4.69 5.94
CA LYS A 115 22.01 -4.96 6.86
C LYS A 115 20.99 -3.84 7.01
N VAL A 116 21.16 -2.75 6.26
CA VAL A 116 20.29 -1.57 6.36
C VAL A 116 19.56 -1.33 5.05
N ASN A 117 18.25 -1.23 5.13
CA ASN A 117 17.38 -0.84 4.03
C ASN A 117 16.72 0.49 4.35
N VAL A 118 16.79 1.43 3.42
CA VAL A 118 16.15 2.74 3.53
C VAL A 118 15.22 2.95 2.35
N GLN A 119 14.03 3.44 2.62
CA GLN A 119 13.06 3.83 1.62
C GLN A 119 12.66 5.29 1.85
N ALA A 120 12.59 6.07 0.81
CA ALA A 120 12.12 7.45 0.86
C ALA A 120 11.20 7.70 -0.32
N GLY A 121 10.05 8.29 -0.08
CA GLY A 121 9.04 8.52 -1.10
C GLY A 121 8.36 9.88 -0.97
N PHE A 122 7.86 10.33 -2.12
CA PHE A 122 7.08 11.55 -2.25
C PHE A 122 5.90 11.32 -3.19
N GLY A 123 4.73 11.82 -2.82
CA GLY A 123 3.51 11.71 -3.59
C GLY A 123 2.27 11.95 -2.76
N GLN A 124 1.20 11.20 -3.03
CA GLN A 124 -0.09 11.36 -2.34
C GLN A 124 -0.70 9.99 -2.03
N PHE A 125 -1.35 9.84 -0.89
CA PHE A 125 -2.16 8.66 -0.61
C PHE A 125 -3.40 8.64 -1.49
N SER A 126 -3.63 7.55 -2.22
CA SER A 126 -4.85 7.34 -3.01
C SER A 126 -6.01 6.81 -2.19
N ASP A 127 -5.70 6.00 -1.17
CA ASP A 127 -6.65 5.41 -0.23
C ASP A 127 -6.16 5.76 1.19
N GLY A 128 -6.73 6.75 1.83
CA GLY A 128 -6.32 7.13 3.19
C GLY A 128 -7.08 6.33 4.26
N PRO A 129 -6.44 6.02 5.40
CA PRO A 129 -7.12 5.43 6.55
C PRO A 129 -8.08 6.41 7.23
N THR A 130 -7.92 7.67 6.98
CA THR A 130 -8.77 8.76 7.47
C THR A 130 -9.09 9.71 6.32
N SER A 131 -10.35 10.11 6.23
CA SER A 131 -10.75 11.20 5.35
C SER A 131 -10.01 12.48 5.78
N GLY A 132 -9.05 12.94 5.01
CA GLY A 132 -8.30 14.15 5.31
C GLY A 132 -6.83 14.13 4.96
N ILE A 133 -6.22 12.95 4.76
CA ILE A 133 -4.85 12.85 4.25
C ILE A 133 -4.76 12.44 2.78
N GLN A 134 -5.90 12.07 2.19
CA GLN A 134 -5.99 11.81 0.75
C GLN A 134 -5.71 13.09 -0.04
N GLU A 135 -5.05 12.95 -1.18
CA GLU A 135 -4.73 14.06 -2.09
C GLU A 135 -3.82 15.15 -1.50
N GLN A 136 -3.17 14.87 -0.37
CA GLN A 136 -2.18 15.77 0.21
C GLN A 136 -0.77 15.33 -0.15
N ASP A 137 0.07 16.30 -0.53
CA ASP A 137 1.47 16.03 -0.78
C ASP A 137 2.13 15.47 0.47
N THR A 138 2.69 14.29 0.35
CA THR A 138 3.23 13.53 1.46
C THR A 138 4.67 13.11 1.15
N PHE A 139 5.56 13.34 2.09
CA PHE A 139 6.89 12.77 2.14
C PHE A 139 6.94 11.70 3.22
N TYR A 140 7.59 10.58 2.94
CA TYR A 140 7.86 9.56 3.94
C TYR A 140 9.30 9.05 3.82
N ALA A 141 9.82 8.55 4.93
CA ALA A 141 11.07 7.83 4.99
C ALA A 141 10.93 6.64 5.96
N LYS A 142 11.50 5.52 5.58
CA LYS A 142 11.52 4.28 6.35
C LYS A 142 12.93 3.74 6.38
N ALA A 143 13.39 3.27 7.51
CA ALA A 143 14.67 2.60 7.66
C ALA A 143 14.47 1.31 8.45
N GLN A 144 15.11 0.25 8.01
CA GLN A 144 15.11 -1.04 8.66
C GLN A 144 16.55 -1.55 8.76
N ALA A 145 16.95 -1.93 9.95
CA ALA A 145 18.25 -2.52 10.22
C ALA A 145 18.10 -3.92 10.81
N ASP A 146 18.81 -4.89 10.24
CA ASP A 146 18.92 -6.24 10.78
C ASP A 146 20.16 -6.33 11.68
N MET A 147 19.93 -6.53 12.97
CA MET A 147 20.99 -6.60 13.99
C MET A 147 21.32 -8.03 14.41
N ASN A 148 21.00 -9.04 13.60
CA ASN A 148 21.15 -10.49 13.83
C ASN A 148 20.26 -11.09 14.94
N VAL A 149 19.93 -10.33 15.96
CA VAL A 149 19.09 -10.77 17.10
C VAL A 149 17.73 -10.07 17.11
N ALA A 150 17.62 -8.94 16.42
CA ALA A 150 16.39 -8.15 16.31
C ALA A 150 16.41 -7.32 15.03
N GLN A 151 15.26 -6.91 14.57
CA GLN A 151 15.09 -5.95 13.48
C GLN A 151 14.63 -4.63 14.05
N LEU A 152 15.40 -3.57 13.83
CA LEU A 152 15.00 -2.20 14.16
C LEU A 152 14.36 -1.55 12.95
N GLY A 153 13.15 -1.05 13.10
CA GLY A 153 12.47 -0.24 12.10
C GLY A 153 12.21 1.17 12.59
N LEU A 154 12.44 2.16 11.72
CA LEU A 154 12.09 3.55 11.93
C LEU A 154 11.23 4.02 10.78
N ASP A 155 10.10 4.66 11.10
CA ASP A 155 9.16 5.18 10.13
C ASP A 155 8.87 6.65 10.39
N TYR A 156 8.80 7.41 9.32
CA TYR A 156 8.43 8.83 9.36
C TYR A 156 7.55 9.15 8.17
N TYR A 157 6.49 9.92 8.38
CA TYR A 157 5.81 10.58 7.27
C TYR A 157 5.30 11.96 7.68
N LYS A 158 5.21 12.84 6.68
CA LYS A 158 4.66 14.17 6.82
C LYS A 158 3.77 14.51 5.63
N THR A 159 2.54 14.91 5.91
CA THR A 159 1.62 15.45 4.91
C THR A 159 1.68 16.97 4.92
N ASN A 160 1.75 17.59 3.75
CA ASN A 160 1.68 19.04 3.57
C ASN A 160 0.32 19.41 3.01
N THR A 161 -0.35 20.34 3.68
CA THR A 161 -1.57 20.94 3.19
C THR A 161 -1.46 22.47 3.32
N SER A 162 -2.18 23.20 2.50
CA SER A 162 -2.28 24.66 2.61
C SER A 162 -2.88 25.11 3.96
N ASN A 163 -3.61 24.24 4.62
CA ASN A 163 -4.13 24.46 5.97
C ASN A 163 -3.21 23.82 7.02
N LYS A 164 -2.39 24.62 7.69
CA LYS A 164 -1.46 24.16 8.72
C LYS A 164 -2.11 23.35 9.85
N ALA A 165 -3.39 23.59 10.14
CA ALA A 165 -4.13 22.84 11.15
C ALA A 165 -4.43 21.38 10.75
N GLN A 166 -4.27 21.04 9.49
CA GLN A 166 -4.46 19.69 8.94
C GLN A 166 -3.15 18.98 8.58
N GLN A 167 -2.00 19.60 8.84
CA GLN A 167 -0.72 18.93 8.66
C GLN A 167 -0.59 17.78 9.65
N THR A 168 -0.22 16.63 9.12
CA THR A 168 0.03 15.42 9.94
C THR A 168 1.49 15.05 9.83
N GLU A 169 2.11 14.83 10.96
CA GLU A 169 3.50 14.37 11.07
C GLU A 169 3.55 13.22 12.07
N VAL A 170 4.13 12.09 11.64
CA VAL A 170 4.14 10.86 12.43
C VAL A 170 5.54 10.25 12.43
N TYR A 171 5.96 9.83 13.61
CA TYR A 171 7.18 9.08 13.87
C TYR A 171 6.83 7.73 14.45
N GLY A 172 7.47 6.69 13.98
CA GLY A 172 7.32 5.34 14.47
C GLY A 172 8.66 4.66 14.67
N ALA A 173 8.75 3.85 15.70
CA ALA A 173 9.87 2.95 15.92
C ALA A 173 9.32 1.58 16.32
N ASN A 174 9.95 0.52 15.81
CA ASN A 174 9.60 -0.86 16.13
C ASN A 174 10.86 -1.72 16.26
N LEU A 175 10.77 -2.75 17.09
CA LEU A 175 11.85 -3.68 17.40
C LEU A 175 11.34 -5.11 17.25
#